data_72b1e3f26e60c6254e3b29fd1064df28
#
_entry.id   72b1e3f26e60c6254e3b29fd1064df28
#
_cell.length_a   1.000
_cell.length_b   1.000
_cell.length_c   1.000
_cell.angle_alpha   90.00
_cell.angle_beta   90.00
_cell.angle_gamma   90.00
#
_symmetry.space_group_name_H-M   'P 1'
#
loop_
_entity.id
_entity.type
_entity.pdbx_description
1 polymer ?
#
loop_
_entity_poly.entity_id
_entity_poly.type
_entity_poly.pdbx_seq_one_letter_code
_entity_poly.pdbx_strand_id
1 'polypeptide(L)'
;MNADEFADLLSGYMRRIRASASGVATEIGMSREAVNNWRQGLSLPNRKHRHRLLDCARYLRLSERETDRLLVAAGFEPEYPVGGQPAGQPYAAYIGGLFERLARLAPYPILMLLSQAHWGQPPFRDALLTTARGIYGEGAVLHVRPPYSVSADAHDYFEALGAQCGFTGVDSDFAFEAALEKRLAAGERVFMLVSRFEQGEPRLREALAGILRSLSEMYGGRLHLMLCGGEGLADLKYQSGDLSLLNIASVEYWPDPGADELRDLARAQLDATRVDAALVARLASLCGGHPALIDEALRAIAADPAIGDGALADRLAASARLWEGFVPLVDDDEARGRIADWLSGARLGRAQPYLLDRQLRRLFWANLVAVRAGVHGQELEWRCEAVRRAGLAVLAGA
;
A
#
# COMPACT_ATOMS: atom_id res chain seq x y z
N MET A 1 -0.42 -33.49 11.45
CA MET A 1 -0.63 -32.60 12.60
C MET A 1 0.57 -32.77 13.52
N ASN A 2 1.32 -31.70 13.75
CA ASN A 2 2.50 -31.73 14.60
C ASN A 2 2.25 -30.78 15.80
N ALA A 3 1.93 -31.34 16.96
CA ALA A 3 1.59 -30.55 18.14
C ALA A 3 2.79 -29.70 18.62
N ASP A 4 4.00 -30.19 18.41
CA ASP A 4 5.22 -29.46 18.78
C ASP A 4 5.43 -28.25 17.88
N GLU A 5 5.22 -28.38 16.57
CA GLU A 5 5.32 -27.27 15.62
C GLU A 5 4.29 -26.16 15.93
N PHE A 6 3.05 -26.55 16.23
CA PHE A 6 2.01 -25.61 16.63
C PHE A 6 2.38 -24.87 17.93
N ALA A 7 2.87 -25.60 18.94
CA ALA A 7 3.29 -25.06 20.21
C ALA A 7 4.45 -24.06 20.06
N ASP A 8 5.43 -24.38 19.23
CA ASP A 8 6.59 -23.53 18.93
C ASP A 8 6.17 -22.24 18.23
N LEU A 9 5.33 -22.33 17.20
CA LEU A 9 4.79 -21.17 16.49
C LEU A 9 4.00 -20.27 17.45
N LEU A 10 3.05 -20.83 18.19
CA LEU A 10 2.22 -20.06 19.12
C LEU A 10 3.08 -19.36 20.19
N SER A 11 4.02 -20.10 20.78
CA SER A 11 4.94 -19.56 21.80
C SER A 11 5.86 -18.48 21.23
N GLY A 12 6.33 -18.64 19.98
CA GLY A 12 7.14 -17.65 19.28
C GLY A 12 6.38 -16.35 19.04
N TYR A 13 5.15 -16.45 18.53
CA TYR A 13 4.30 -15.29 18.27
C TYR A 13 3.89 -14.55 19.56
N MET A 14 3.58 -15.30 20.62
CA MET A 14 3.28 -14.70 21.92
C MET A 14 4.48 -13.95 22.51
N ARG A 15 5.71 -14.50 22.37
CA ARG A 15 6.94 -13.83 22.85
C ARG A 15 7.20 -12.54 22.09
N ARG A 16 6.98 -12.51 20.79
CA ARG A 16 7.20 -11.32 19.93
C ARG A 16 6.47 -10.09 20.44
N ILE A 17 5.23 -10.23 20.89
CA ILE A 17 4.43 -9.11 21.42
C ILE A 17 4.31 -9.13 22.96
N ARG A 18 5.09 -9.95 23.65
CA ARG A 18 5.06 -10.13 25.12
C ARG A 18 3.66 -10.50 25.66
N ALA A 19 2.87 -11.23 24.87
CA ALA A 19 1.53 -11.66 25.28
C ALA A 19 1.61 -12.73 26.36
N SER A 20 0.80 -12.59 27.41
CA SER A 20 0.63 -13.63 28.45
C SER A 20 -0.42 -14.65 28.04
N ALA A 21 -0.34 -15.87 28.56
CA ALA A 21 -1.37 -16.89 28.35
C ALA A 21 -2.75 -16.44 28.87
N SER A 22 -2.78 -15.64 29.96
CA SER A 22 -4.02 -15.05 30.46
C SER A 22 -4.60 -14.01 29.51
N GLY A 23 -3.76 -13.13 28.91
CA GLY A 23 -4.20 -12.14 27.95
C GLY A 23 -4.80 -12.78 26.69
N VAL A 24 -4.11 -13.78 26.13
CA VAL A 24 -4.64 -14.56 24.99
C VAL A 24 -5.96 -15.24 25.36
N ALA A 25 -6.01 -15.92 26.52
CA ALA A 25 -7.20 -16.63 26.98
C ALA A 25 -8.43 -15.72 27.12
N THR A 26 -8.25 -14.52 27.68
CA THR A 26 -9.30 -13.52 27.80
C THR A 26 -9.82 -13.09 26.44
N GLU A 27 -8.91 -12.77 25.52
CA GLU A 27 -9.24 -12.29 24.18
C GLU A 27 -10.02 -13.31 23.35
N ILE A 28 -9.60 -14.57 23.39
CA ILE A 28 -10.25 -15.65 22.63
C ILE A 28 -11.40 -16.33 23.37
N GLY A 29 -11.73 -15.91 24.60
CA GLY A 29 -12.79 -16.46 25.42
C GLY A 29 -12.57 -17.93 25.79
N MET A 30 -11.34 -18.29 26.18
CA MET A 30 -10.94 -19.63 26.62
C MET A 30 -10.30 -19.61 28.02
N SER A 31 -10.09 -20.79 28.61
CA SER A 31 -9.37 -20.87 29.88
C SER A 31 -7.86 -20.68 29.66
N ARG A 32 -7.19 -20.10 30.65
CA ARG A 32 -5.72 -19.98 30.66
C ARG A 32 -5.03 -21.36 30.56
N GLU A 33 -5.63 -22.37 31.15
CA GLU A 33 -5.13 -23.74 31.11
C GLU A 33 -5.15 -24.30 29.69
N ALA A 34 -6.24 -24.07 28.92
CA ALA A 34 -6.32 -24.50 27.53
C ALA A 34 -5.22 -23.83 26.66
N VAL A 35 -4.97 -22.52 26.83
CA VAL A 35 -3.89 -21.81 26.11
C VAL A 35 -2.51 -22.35 26.53
N ASN A 36 -2.30 -22.68 27.81
CA ASN A 36 -1.05 -23.29 28.27
C ASN A 36 -0.85 -24.69 27.67
N ASN A 37 -1.89 -25.52 27.61
CA ASN A 37 -1.81 -26.84 26.98
C ASN A 37 -1.46 -26.72 25.49
N TRP A 38 -1.98 -25.73 24.79
CA TRP A 38 -1.62 -25.44 23.41
C TRP A 38 -0.14 -25.05 23.28
N ARG A 39 0.35 -24.19 24.16
CA ARG A 39 1.75 -23.73 24.16
C ARG A 39 2.77 -24.82 24.53
N GLN A 40 2.34 -25.82 25.23
CA GLN A 40 3.17 -26.96 25.67
C GLN A 40 3.05 -28.17 24.74
N GLY A 41 2.25 -28.06 23.68
CA GLY A 41 2.00 -29.18 22.76
C GLY A 41 1.18 -30.33 23.37
N LEU A 42 0.60 -30.14 24.57
CA LEU A 42 -0.20 -31.16 25.24
C LEU A 42 -1.57 -31.37 24.58
N SER A 43 -2.05 -30.40 23.84
CA SER A 43 -3.29 -30.53 23.09
C SER A 43 -3.27 -29.58 21.87
N LEU A 44 -4.00 -29.95 20.81
CA LEU A 44 -4.29 -29.10 19.67
C LEU A 44 -5.70 -28.53 19.78
N PRO A 45 -5.96 -27.35 19.18
CA PRO A 45 -7.31 -26.83 19.05
C PRO A 45 -8.18 -27.81 18.25
N ASN A 46 -9.39 -28.08 18.74
CA ASN A 46 -10.33 -28.95 18.03
C ASN A 46 -11.09 -28.14 16.93
N ARG A 47 -11.82 -28.83 16.04
CA ARG A 47 -12.54 -28.21 14.91
C ARG A 47 -13.47 -27.05 15.30
N LYS A 48 -14.04 -27.07 16.50
CA LYS A 48 -14.92 -26.02 17.01
C LYS A 48 -14.15 -24.74 17.39
N HIS A 49 -12.85 -24.80 17.51
CA HIS A 49 -11.99 -23.69 17.96
C HIS A 49 -11.30 -22.94 16.82
N ARG A 50 -11.62 -23.22 15.54
CA ARG A 50 -11.01 -22.52 14.41
C ARG A 50 -11.17 -20.99 14.53
N HIS A 51 -12.37 -20.51 14.86
CA HIS A 51 -12.61 -19.07 15.05
C HIS A 51 -11.79 -18.47 16.20
N ARG A 52 -11.56 -19.26 17.28
CA ARG A 52 -10.71 -18.85 18.40
C ARG A 52 -9.24 -18.68 17.99
N LEU A 53 -8.75 -19.50 17.06
CA LEU A 53 -7.42 -19.34 16.50
C LEU A 53 -7.31 -18.09 15.60
N LEU A 54 -8.34 -17.76 14.86
CA LEU A 54 -8.39 -16.52 14.08
C LEU A 54 -8.41 -15.29 15.00
N ASP A 55 -9.16 -15.34 16.12
CA ASP A 55 -9.15 -14.30 17.14
C ASP A 55 -7.77 -14.18 17.80
N CYS A 56 -7.14 -15.33 18.09
CA CYS A 56 -5.76 -15.39 18.59
C CYS A 56 -4.78 -14.76 17.60
N ALA A 57 -4.87 -15.10 16.33
CA ALA A 57 -4.03 -14.53 15.27
C ALA A 57 -4.18 -13.01 15.17
N ARG A 58 -5.41 -12.48 15.25
CA ARG A 58 -5.69 -11.05 15.29
C ARG A 58 -5.07 -10.37 16.52
N TYR A 59 -5.26 -10.93 17.69
CA TYR A 59 -4.68 -10.42 18.93
C TYR A 59 -3.15 -10.40 18.89
N LEU A 60 -2.54 -11.46 18.36
CA LEU A 60 -1.09 -11.58 18.20
C LEU A 60 -0.54 -10.79 17.01
N ARG A 61 -1.40 -10.07 16.27
CA ARG A 61 -1.06 -9.27 15.08
C ARG A 61 -0.28 -10.08 14.05
N LEU A 62 -0.73 -11.30 13.79
CA LEU A 62 -0.13 -12.16 12.79
C LEU A 62 -0.45 -11.65 11.38
N SER A 63 0.51 -11.78 10.46
CA SER A 63 0.25 -11.64 9.04
C SER A 63 -0.62 -12.80 8.52
N GLU A 64 -1.21 -12.66 7.34
CA GLU A 64 -2.00 -13.72 6.70
C GLU A 64 -1.22 -15.04 6.61
N ARG A 65 0.04 -14.98 6.16
CA ARG A 65 0.93 -16.16 6.10
C ARG A 65 1.20 -16.78 7.46
N GLU A 66 1.41 -15.97 8.49
CA GLU A 66 1.63 -16.46 9.86
C GLU A 66 0.35 -17.07 10.42
N THR A 67 -0.81 -16.47 10.11
CA THR A 67 -2.12 -17.01 10.47
C THR A 67 -2.34 -18.37 9.82
N ASP A 68 -2.08 -18.50 8.52
CA ASP A 68 -2.20 -19.77 7.81
C ASP A 68 -1.23 -20.82 8.32
N ARG A 69 0.02 -20.45 8.60
CA ARG A 69 0.99 -21.38 9.22
C ARG A 69 0.50 -21.89 10.57
N LEU A 70 -0.06 -21.00 11.39
CA LEU A 70 -0.63 -21.38 12.68
C LEU A 70 -1.85 -22.30 12.53
N LEU A 71 -2.75 -22.01 11.58
CA LEU A 71 -3.92 -22.83 11.27
C LEU A 71 -3.52 -24.21 10.76
N VAL A 72 -2.62 -24.27 9.79
CA VAL A 72 -2.14 -25.54 9.20
C VAL A 72 -1.44 -26.41 10.25
N ALA A 73 -0.57 -25.82 11.09
CA ALA A 73 0.08 -26.55 12.18
C ALA A 73 -0.93 -27.10 13.18
N ALA A 74 -2.06 -26.41 13.40
CA ALA A 74 -3.17 -26.88 14.22
C ALA A 74 -4.09 -27.90 13.51
N GLY A 75 -3.87 -28.19 12.21
CA GLY A 75 -4.64 -29.13 11.40
C GLY A 75 -5.92 -28.56 10.79
N PHE A 76 -5.97 -27.24 10.63
CA PHE A 76 -7.06 -26.56 9.91
C PHE A 76 -6.66 -26.20 8.48
N GLU A 77 -7.68 -26.04 7.64
CA GLU A 77 -7.50 -25.41 6.33
C GLU A 77 -7.03 -23.96 6.52
N PRO A 78 -6.12 -23.46 5.65
CA PRO A 78 -5.73 -22.05 5.67
C PRO A 78 -6.95 -21.13 5.57
N GLU A 79 -6.90 -19.98 6.21
CA GLU A 79 -7.91 -18.91 6.05
C GLU A 79 -7.67 -18.12 4.77
N TYR A 80 -6.39 -17.98 4.41
CA TYR A 80 -5.90 -17.26 3.23
C TYR A 80 -5.21 -18.26 2.29
N PRO A 81 -5.96 -19.17 1.63
CA PRO A 81 -5.37 -20.31 0.92
C PRO A 81 -4.41 -19.83 -0.18
N VAL A 82 -3.14 -20.16 -0.01
CA VAL A 82 -2.12 -20.14 -1.06
C VAL A 82 -2.33 -21.38 -1.94
N GLY A 83 -3.47 -21.46 -2.64
CA GLY A 83 -3.79 -22.71 -3.34
C GLY A 83 -5.05 -22.74 -4.20
N GLY A 84 -5.61 -21.57 -4.58
CA GLY A 84 -6.10 -21.43 -5.94
C GLY A 84 -4.87 -21.11 -6.81
N GLN A 85 -4.85 -21.42 -8.11
CA GLN A 85 -3.86 -20.79 -9.03
C GLN A 85 -3.71 -19.35 -8.60
N PRO A 86 -2.47 -18.82 -8.38
CA PRO A 86 -2.33 -17.48 -7.88
C PRO A 86 -3.21 -16.61 -8.77
N ALA A 87 -4.26 -16.04 -8.20
CA ALA A 87 -4.98 -14.95 -8.82
C ALA A 87 -3.86 -14.02 -9.23
N GLY A 88 -3.65 -13.83 -10.55
CA GLY A 88 -2.39 -13.32 -11.04
C GLY A 88 -2.00 -12.13 -10.21
N GLN A 89 -0.77 -12.12 -9.72
CA GLN A 89 -0.33 -11.10 -8.75
C GLN A 89 -0.77 -9.73 -9.31
N PRO A 90 -1.62 -8.95 -8.60
CA PRO A 90 -2.15 -7.71 -9.17
C PRO A 90 -1.01 -6.84 -9.65
N TYR A 91 -1.11 -6.31 -10.87
CA TYR A 91 -0.06 -5.50 -11.48
C TYR A 91 1.28 -6.21 -11.72
N ALA A 92 1.31 -7.55 -11.83
CA ALA A 92 2.56 -8.30 -12.00
C ALA A 92 3.40 -7.80 -13.19
N ALA A 93 2.78 -7.54 -14.33
CA ALA A 93 3.46 -7.03 -15.51
C ALA A 93 4.02 -5.61 -15.29
N TYR A 94 3.23 -4.74 -14.64
CA TYR A 94 3.67 -3.39 -14.29
C TYR A 94 4.83 -3.42 -13.29
N ILE A 95 4.71 -4.22 -12.23
CA ILE A 95 5.75 -4.37 -11.21
C ILE A 95 7.03 -4.93 -11.83
N GLY A 96 6.93 -5.95 -12.70
CA GLY A 96 8.07 -6.46 -13.45
C GLY A 96 8.76 -5.36 -14.26
N GLY A 97 7.98 -4.56 -14.99
CA GLY A 97 8.47 -3.40 -15.74
C GLY A 97 9.13 -2.32 -14.87
N LEU A 98 8.65 -2.11 -13.62
CA LEU A 98 9.32 -1.19 -12.67
C LEU A 98 10.73 -1.68 -12.33
N PHE A 99 10.90 -2.96 -12.03
CA PHE A 99 12.21 -3.54 -11.71
C PHE A 99 13.15 -3.55 -12.91
N GLU A 100 12.64 -3.79 -14.12
CA GLU A 100 13.43 -3.66 -15.34
C GLU A 100 13.89 -2.22 -15.57
N ARG A 101 13.01 -1.23 -15.35
CA ARG A 101 13.40 0.19 -15.43
C ARG A 101 14.42 0.54 -14.37
N LEU A 102 14.19 0.16 -13.12
CA LEU A 102 15.11 0.40 -12.01
C LEU A 102 16.50 -0.14 -12.32
N ALA A 103 16.59 -1.34 -12.91
CA ALA A 103 17.87 -1.95 -13.29
C ALA A 103 18.60 -1.20 -14.42
N ARG A 104 17.88 -0.45 -15.26
CA ARG A 104 18.43 0.35 -16.37
C ARG A 104 18.80 1.78 -15.97
N LEU A 105 18.39 2.24 -14.78
CA LEU A 105 18.72 3.57 -14.29
C LEU A 105 20.18 3.64 -13.87
N ALA A 106 21.03 4.13 -14.77
CA ALA A 106 22.43 4.35 -14.49
C ALA A 106 22.73 5.87 -14.46
N PRO A 107 23.59 6.33 -13.61
CA PRO A 107 24.37 5.58 -12.61
C PRO A 107 23.59 5.30 -11.30
N TYR A 108 22.39 5.92 -11.13
CA TYR A 108 21.64 5.88 -9.88
C TYR A 108 20.31 5.14 -10.06
N PRO A 109 20.23 3.86 -9.64
CA PRO A 109 18.98 3.10 -9.71
C PRO A 109 18.01 3.53 -8.60
N ILE A 110 17.44 4.72 -8.75
CA ILE A 110 16.49 5.32 -7.80
C ILE A 110 15.20 5.64 -8.53
N LEU A 111 14.11 5.06 -8.05
CA LEU A 111 12.78 5.23 -8.58
C LEU A 111 11.85 5.79 -7.52
N MET A 112 11.10 6.82 -7.87
CA MET A 112 10.05 7.41 -7.06
C MET A 112 8.71 6.97 -7.62
N LEU A 113 7.98 6.13 -6.87
CA LEU A 113 6.68 5.61 -7.25
C LEU A 113 5.59 6.40 -6.54
N LEU A 114 4.90 7.23 -7.31
CA LEU A 114 3.84 8.09 -6.81
C LEU A 114 2.47 7.45 -6.98
N SER A 115 1.64 7.58 -5.97
CA SER A 115 0.26 7.09 -5.99
C SER A 115 -0.71 8.17 -5.52
N GLN A 116 -1.84 8.29 -6.21
CA GLN A 116 -2.96 9.12 -5.76
C GLN A 116 -3.60 8.52 -4.51
N ALA A 117 -4.53 9.22 -3.86
CA ALA A 117 -5.24 8.73 -2.70
C ALA A 117 -5.87 7.34 -2.95
N HIS A 118 -5.95 6.54 -1.90
CA HIS A 118 -6.47 5.18 -1.91
C HIS A 118 -5.61 4.13 -2.64
N TRP A 119 -4.48 4.52 -3.26
CA TRP A 119 -3.47 3.62 -3.78
C TRP A 119 -2.39 3.27 -2.74
N GLY A 120 -1.53 2.32 -3.07
CA GLY A 120 -0.42 1.91 -2.18
C GLY A 120 -0.86 1.06 -1.00
N GLN A 121 -2.04 0.45 -1.09
CA GLN A 121 -2.55 -0.47 -0.08
C GLN A 121 -1.65 -1.69 0.11
N PRO A 122 -1.71 -2.39 1.26
CA PRO A 122 -0.84 -3.51 1.57
C PRO A 122 -0.65 -4.54 0.45
N PRO A 123 -1.68 -4.99 -0.28
CA PRO A 123 -1.49 -5.99 -1.34
C PRO A 123 -0.48 -5.59 -2.42
N PHE A 124 -0.46 -4.31 -2.82
CA PHE A 124 0.46 -3.82 -3.86
C PHE A 124 1.89 -3.69 -3.35
N ARG A 125 2.07 -3.21 -2.12
CA ARG A 125 3.37 -3.17 -1.46
C ARG A 125 3.93 -4.58 -1.28
N ASP A 126 3.09 -5.52 -0.87
CA ASP A 126 3.51 -6.90 -0.65
C ASP A 126 3.87 -7.59 -1.97
N ALA A 127 3.18 -7.24 -3.07
CA ALA A 127 3.53 -7.66 -4.42
C ALA A 127 4.92 -7.12 -4.86
N LEU A 128 5.20 -5.83 -4.61
CA LEU A 128 6.52 -5.24 -4.86
C LEU A 128 7.61 -5.97 -4.08
N LEU A 129 7.41 -6.19 -2.77
CA LEU A 129 8.40 -6.87 -1.93
C LEU A 129 8.59 -8.33 -2.32
N THR A 130 7.53 -9.03 -2.71
CA THR A 130 7.61 -10.42 -3.18
C THR A 130 8.42 -10.51 -4.48
N THR A 131 8.17 -9.61 -5.43
CA THR A 131 8.95 -9.55 -6.68
C THR A 131 10.41 -9.19 -6.40
N ALA A 132 10.66 -8.21 -5.51
CA ALA A 132 12.01 -7.84 -5.11
C ALA A 132 12.78 -9.03 -4.52
N ARG A 133 12.15 -9.82 -3.64
CA ARG A 133 12.80 -11.01 -3.05
C ARG A 133 13.16 -12.06 -4.10
N GLY A 134 12.31 -12.21 -5.12
CA GLY A 134 12.62 -13.09 -6.26
C GLY A 134 13.84 -12.64 -7.06
N ILE A 135 14.09 -11.32 -7.17
CA ILE A 135 15.18 -10.74 -7.97
C ILE A 135 16.47 -10.62 -7.17
N TYR A 136 16.40 -10.14 -5.91
CA TYR A 136 17.58 -9.80 -5.10
C TYR A 136 17.92 -10.86 -4.04
N GLY A 137 17.01 -11.77 -3.73
CA GLY A 137 17.10 -12.69 -2.60
C GLY A 137 16.49 -12.10 -1.32
N GLU A 138 16.00 -12.98 -0.43
CA GLU A 138 15.25 -12.60 0.79
C GLU A 138 16.06 -11.64 1.68
N GLY A 139 17.34 -11.95 1.91
CA GLY A 139 18.20 -11.15 2.79
C GLY A 139 18.64 -9.81 2.21
N ALA A 140 18.54 -9.61 0.88
CA ALA A 140 18.96 -8.37 0.22
C ALA A 140 17.83 -7.37 -0.02
N VAL A 141 16.63 -7.68 0.45
CA VAL A 141 15.44 -6.81 0.36
C VAL A 141 15.17 -6.16 1.70
N LEU A 142 15.30 -4.85 1.75
CA LEU A 142 15.01 -4.02 2.91
C LEU A 142 13.72 -3.25 2.68
N HIS A 143 12.86 -3.20 3.69
CA HIS A 143 11.67 -2.35 3.68
C HIS A 143 11.68 -1.46 4.90
N VAL A 144 11.80 -0.17 4.67
CA VAL A 144 11.77 0.84 5.72
C VAL A 144 10.56 1.74 5.59
N ARG A 145 10.05 2.10 6.72
CA ARG A 145 8.99 3.09 6.89
C ARG A 145 9.42 4.06 7.99
N PRO A 146 9.78 5.30 7.63
CA PRO A 146 10.18 6.29 8.61
C PRO A 146 9.13 6.44 9.72
N PRO A 147 9.55 6.63 10.98
CA PRO A 147 8.63 6.91 12.07
C PRO A 147 7.76 8.12 11.78
N TYR A 148 6.47 8.00 12.06
CA TYR A 148 5.49 9.09 11.84
C TYR A 148 5.66 10.23 12.83
N SER A 149 6.17 9.94 14.03
CA SER A 149 6.31 10.92 15.11
C SER A 149 7.25 12.05 14.73
N VAL A 150 6.76 13.26 14.84
CA VAL A 150 7.58 14.48 14.66
C VAL A 150 8.38 14.86 15.93
N SER A 151 8.14 14.15 17.03
CA SER A 151 8.87 14.29 18.28
C SER A 151 9.94 13.20 18.48
N ALA A 152 10.13 12.30 17.51
CA ALA A 152 11.21 11.35 17.55
C ALA A 152 12.54 12.07 17.46
N ASP A 153 13.48 11.72 18.33
CA ASP A 153 14.86 12.16 18.19
C ASP A 153 15.65 11.29 17.20
N ALA A 154 16.91 11.64 16.96
CA ALA A 154 17.73 10.90 16.00
C ALA A 154 17.98 9.45 16.44
N HIS A 155 18.10 9.20 17.75
CA HIS A 155 18.30 7.88 18.31
C HIS A 155 17.09 6.98 18.01
N ASP A 156 15.89 7.39 18.42
CA ASP A 156 14.64 6.65 18.22
C ASP A 156 14.36 6.39 16.73
N TYR A 157 14.62 7.40 15.90
CA TYR A 157 14.40 7.33 14.46
C TYR A 157 15.29 6.29 13.78
N PHE A 158 16.60 6.36 14.01
CA PHE A 158 17.55 5.46 13.36
C PHE A 158 17.55 4.07 13.98
N GLU A 159 17.26 3.92 15.28
CA GLU A 159 17.00 2.61 15.91
C GLU A 159 15.81 1.91 15.25
N ALA A 160 14.70 2.64 15.03
CA ALA A 160 13.53 2.10 14.37
C ALA A 160 13.81 1.69 12.91
N LEU A 161 14.58 2.47 12.16
CA LEU A 161 14.99 2.12 10.79
C LEU A 161 15.94 0.92 10.78
N GLY A 162 16.92 0.88 11.69
CA GLY A 162 17.85 -0.23 11.85
C GLY A 162 17.12 -1.55 12.15
N ALA A 163 16.17 -1.50 13.10
CA ALA A 163 15.35 -2.65 13.45
C ALA A 163 14.52 -3.17 12.26
N GLN A 164 13.96 -2.29 11.43
CA GLN A 164 13.23 -2.68 10.22
C GLN A 164 14.13 -3.33 9.17
N CYS A 165 15.42 -2.95 9.12
CA CYS A 165 16.42 -3.54 8.24
C CYS A 165 17.05 -4.82 8.80
N GLY A 166 16.73 -5.20 10.05
CA GLY A 166 17.38 -6.30 10.75
C GLY A 166 18.83 -5.99 11.16
N PHE A 167 19.19 -4.70 11.23
CA PHE A 167 20.51 -4.27 11.71
C PHE A 167 20.53 -4.24 13.24
N THR A 168 21.63 -4.60 13.84
CA THR A 168 21.85 -4.59 15.30
C THR A 168 22.78 -3.45 15.70
N GLY A 169 22.48 -2.78 16.83
CA GLY A 169 23.33 -1.70 17.35
C GLY A 169 23.30 -0.41 16.53
N VAL A 170 22.22 -0.19 15.80
CA VAL A 170 21.97 1.06 15.07
C VAL A 170 21.18 2.00 15.98
N ASP A 171 21.79 3.09 16.37
CA ASP A 171 21.25 4.11 17.29
C ASP A 171 21.47 5.54 16.79
N SER A 172 22.02 5.68 15.59
CA SER A 172 22.37 6.98 15.00
C SER A 172 22.37 6.89 13.47
N ASP A 173 22.34 8.03 12.81
CA ASP A 173 22.50 8.19 11.36
C ASP A 173 23.82 7.57 10.88
N PHE A 174 24.91 7.83 11.58
CA PHE A 174 26.22 7.26 11.29
C PHE A 174 26.22 5.72 11.42
N ALA A 175 25.61 5.15 12.46
CA ALA A 175 25.55 3.72 12.66
C ALA A 175 24.64 3.05 11.57
N PHE A 176 23.57 3.71 11.15
CA PHE A 176 22.72 3.25 10.05
C PHE A 176 23.47 3.26 8.72
N GLU A 177 24.17 4.36 8.41
CA GLU A 177 25.00 4.48 7.22
C GLU A 177 26.07 3.38 7.18
N ALA A 178 26.85 3.21 8.26
CA ALA A 178 27.88 2.20 8.36
C ALA A 178 27.36 0.75 8.21
N ALA A 179 26.17 0.45 8.76
CA ALA A 179 25.56 -0.86 8.63
C ALA A 179 25.16 -1.17 7.18
N LEU A 180 24.58 -0.20 6.47
CA LEU A 180 24.19 -0.34 5.07
C LEU A 180 25.43 -0.36 4.17
N GLU A 181 26.40 0.52 4.41
CA GLU A 181 27.67 0.58 3.71
C GLU A 181 28.43 -0.74 3.77
N LYS A 182 28.50 -1.37 4.94
CA LYS A 182 29.18 -2.66 5.14
C LYS A 182 28.65 -3.73 4.17
N ARG A 183 27.37 -3.77 3.91
CA ARG A 183 26.76 -4.70 2.95
C ARG A 183 27.13 -4.37 1.53
N LEU A 184 27.04 -3.10 1.16
CA LEU A 184 27.40 -2.63 -0.18
C LEU A 184 28.89 -2.83 -0.49
N ALA A 185 29.77 -2.56 0.48
CA ALA A 185 31.21 -2.79 0.39
C ALA A 185 31.57 -4.29 0.24
N ALA A 186 30.79 -5.17 0.86
CA ALA A 186 30.91 -6.63 0.69
C ALA A 186 30.50 -7.12 -0.72
N GLY A 187 29.98 -6.21 -1.57
CA GLY A 187 29.59 -6.53 -2.95
C GLY A 187 28.13 -6.95 -3.09
N GLU A 188 27.33 -6.86 -2.02
CA GLU A 188 25.91 -7.16 -2.10
C GLU A 188 25.17 -6.13 -2.97
N ARG A 189 24.18 -6.61 -3.73
CA ARG A 189 23.21 -5.77 -4.40
C ARG A 189 21.94 -5.71 -3.55
N VAL A 190 21.72 -4.58 -2.92
CA VAL A 190 20.63 -4.35 -1.98
C VAL A 190 19.47 -3.61 -2.67
N PHE A 191 18.27 -4.09 -2.49
CA PHE A 191 17.03 -3.35 -2.82
C PHE A 191 16.43 -2.80 -1.54
N MET A 192 16.14 -1.49 -1.52
CA MET A 192 15.46 -0.85 -0.41
C MET A 192 14.17 -0.18 -0.88
N LEU A 193 13.04 -0.62 -0.32
CA LEU A 193 11.75 0.05 -0.45
C LEU A 193 11.55 0.99 0.74
N VAL A 194 11.42 2.28 0.47
CA VAL A 194 11.06 3.28 1.48
C VAL A 194 9.62 3.70 1.26
N SER A 195 8.72 3.25 2.14
CA SER A 195 7.31 3.66 2.08
C SER A 195 7.07 4.88 2.96
N ARG A 196 6.27 5.82 2.45
CA ARG A 196 5.90 7.05 3.17
C ARG A 196 7.13 7.88 3.58
N PHE A 197 8.05 8.02 2.63
CA PHE A 197 9.29 8.79 2.83
C PHE A 197 9.01 10.24 3.29
N GLU A 198 7.89 10.82 2.88
CA GLU A 198 7.46 12.17 3.23
C GLU A 198 7.07 12.38 4.69
N GLN A 199 6.91 11.29 5.47
CA GLN A 199 6.46 11.35 6.86
C GLN A 199 7.61 11.56 7.85
N GLY A 200 7.24 11.97 9.07
CA GLY A 200 8.15 12.14 10.19
C GLY A 200 8.86 13.51 10.25
N GLU A 201 9.84 13.60 11.12
CA GLU A 201 10.61 14.82 11.36
C GLU A 201 11.43 15.21 10.12
N PRO A 202 11.30 16.44 9.59
CA PRO A 202 11.97 16.87 8.37
C PRO A 202 13.49 16.71 8.40
N ARG A 203 14.16 17.10 9.49
CA ARG A 203 15.62 17.03 9.63
C ARG A 203 16.12 15.58 9.56
N LEU A 204 15.41 14.64 10.18
CA LEU A 204 15.79 13.23 10.18
C LEU A 204 15.55 12.59 8.81
N ARG A 205 14.50 13.00 8.11
CA ARG A 205 14.27 12.63 6.71
C ARG A 205 15.36 13.15 5.78
N GLU A 206 15.84 14.40 5.99
CA GLU A 206 16.97 14.97 5.26
C GLU A 206 18.26 14.18 5.52
N ALA A 207 18.52 13.79 6.76
CA ALA A 207 19.67 12.95 7.11
C ALA A 207 19.58 11.59 6.38
N LEU A 208 18.41 10.92 6.43
CA LEU A 208 18.19 9.68 5.70
C LEU A 208 18.39 9.86 4.19
N ALA A 209 17.85 10.94 3.61
CA ALA A 209 18.04 11.25 2.19
C ALA A 209 19.51 11.44 1.84
N GLY A 210 20.27 12.14 2.68
CA GLY A 210 21.70 12.35 2.54
C GLY A 210 22.49 11.03 2.53
N ILE A 211 22.22 10.15 3.49
CA ILE A 211 22.82 8.81 3.57
C ILE A 211 22.53 8.00 2.30
N LEU A 212 21.25 7.89 1.92
CA LEU A 212 20.88 7.11 0.74
C LEU A 212 21.46 7.69 -0.54
N ARG A 213 21.58 9.01 -0.65
CA ARG A 213 22.23 9.69 -1.76
C ARG A 213 23.73 9.37 -1.82
N SER A 214 24.44 9.56 -0.71
CA SER A 214 25.88 9.31 -0.57
C SER A 214 26.23 7.87 -0.95
N LEU A 215 25.51 6.90 -0.38
CA LEU A 215 25.75 5.48 -0.66
C LEU A 215 25.41 5.09 -2.11
N SER A 216 24.38 5.72 -2.70
CA SER A 216 24.07 5.51 -4.13
C SER A 216 25.18 6.03 -5.05
N GLU A 217 25.84 7.12 -4.69
CA GLU A 217 26.97 7.67 -5.43
C GLU A 217 28.24 6.82 -5.27
N MET A 218 28.57 6.42 -4.03
CA MET A 218 29.76 5.63 -3.74
C MET A 218 29.69 4.20 -4.29
N TYR A 219 28.51 3.59 -4.24
CA TYR A 219 28.30 2.19 -4.60
C TYR A 219 27.41 2.02 -5.82
N GLY A 220 27.59 2.84 -6.85
CA GLY A 220 26.74 2.92 -8.04
C GLY A 220 26.29 1.56 -8.56
N GLY A 221 24.97 1.40 -8.74
CA GLY A 221 24.35 0.16 -9.23
C GLY A 221 24.23 -0.99 -8.21
N ARG A 222 24.71 -0.83 -6.96
CA ARG A 222 24.54 -1.83 -5.89
C ARG A 222 23.36 -1.52 -4.96
N LEU A 223 23.06 -0.25 -4.73
CA LEU A 223 21.91 0.18 -3.95
C LEU A 223 20.77 0.59 -4.90
N HIS A 224 19.76 -0.25 -4.98
CA HIS A 224 18.55 0.00 -5.75
C HIS A 224 17.46 0.54 -4.82
N LEU A 225 16.97 1.74 -5.07
CA LEU A 225 16.01 2.42 -4.22
C LEU A 225 14.66 2.57 -4.90
N MET A 226 13.58 2.31 -4.16
CA MET A 226 12.23 2.65 -4.55
C MET A 226 11.56 3.44 -3.42
N LEU A 227 11.24 4.71 -3.69
CA LEU A 227 10.59 5.60 -2.73
C LEU A 227 9.11 5.66 -3.08
N CYS A 228 8.23 5.24 -2.17
CA CYS A 228 6.79 5.23 -2.41
C CYS A 228 6.09 6.27 -1.55
N GLY A 229 5.24 7.07 -2.17
CA GLY A 229 4.44 8.09 -1.51
C GLY A 229 3.38 8.70 -2.40
N GLY A 230 2.70 9.72 -1.88
CA GLY A 230 1.66 10.46 -2.56
C GLY A 230 2.03 11.92 -2.82
N GLU A 231 1.04 12.81 -2.61
CA GLU A 231 1.19 14.26 -2.78
C GLU A 231 2.39 14.81 -2.02
N GLY A 232 2.54 14.45 -0.73
CA GLY A 232 3.64 14.95 0.09
C GLY A 232 5.03 14.60 -0.47
N LEU A 233 5.21 13.39 -1.04
CA LEU A 233 6.46 13.01 -1.70
C LEU A 233 6.67 13.79 -3.01
N ALA A 234 5.61 14.03 -3.78
CA ALA A 234 5.68 14.86 -4.98
C ALA A 234 6.02 16.32 -4.63
N ASP A 235 5.44 16.85 -3.56
CA ASP A 235 5.74 18.22 -3.10
C ASP A 235 7.20 18.37 -2.66
N LEU A 236 7.77 17.38 -1.99
CA LEU A 236 9.19 17.38 -1.64
C LEU A 236 10.09 17.45 -2.88
N LYS A 237 9.71 16.80 -3.97
CA LYS A 237 10.48 16.85 -5.23
C LYS A 237 10.25 18.15 -6.00
N TYR A 238 9.00 18.56 -6.17
CA TYR A 238 8.65 19.60 -7.16
C TYR A 238 8.47 20.98 -6.57
N GLN A 239 8.17 21.10 -5.28
CA GLN A 239 7.97 22.39 -4.62
C GLN A 239 9.15 22.79 -3.74
N SER A 240 9.62 21.91 -2.85
CA SER A 240 10.78 22.21 -2.02
C SER A 240 12.08 22.16 -2.82
N GLY A 241 12.27 21.10 -3.61
CA GLY A 241 13.47 20.91 -4.43
C GLY A 241 14.78 20.68 -3.63
N ASP A 242 14.69 20.69 -2.31
CA ASP A 242 15.85 20.72 -1.41
C ASP A 242 16.51 19.36 -1.24
N LEU A 243 15.77 18.26 -1.48
CA LEU A 243 16.28 16.92 -1.31
C LEU A 243 16.99 16.43 -2.56
N SER A 244 18.32 16.45 -2.56
CA SER A 244 19.16 16.04 -3.68
C SER A 244 18.89 14.59 -4.13
N LEU A 245 18.53 13.68 -3.20
CA LEU A 245 18.12 12.31 -3.51
C LEU A 245 16.93 12.27 -4.46
N LEU A 246 15.90 13.09 -4.22
CA LEU A 246 14.69 13.11 -5.05
C LEU A 246 14.96 13.71 -6.43
N ASN A 247 15.91 14.64 -6.53
CA ASN A 247 16.24 15.30 -7.79
C ASN A 247 16.80 14.34 -8.84
N ILE A 248 17.51 13.30 -8.41
CA ILE A 248 18.07 12.26 -9.31
C ILE A 248 17.14 11.06 -9.49
N ALA A 249 16.06 10.95 -8.72
CA ALA A 249 15.12 9.86 -8.84
C ALA A 249 14.28 9.96 -10.11
N SER A 250 14.14 8.85 -10.84
CA SER A 250 13.15 8.70 -11.90
C SER A 250 11.75 8.60 -11.31
N VAL A 251 10.77 9.24 -11.93
CA VAL A 251 9.39 9.27 -11.41
C VAL A 251 8.51 8.35 -12.22
N GLU A 252 7.76 7.52 -11.52
CA GLU A 252 6.71 6.68 -12.06
C GLU A 252 5.42 6.88 -11.27
N TYR A 253 4.30 6.70 -11.94
CA TYR A 253 2.99 6.76 -11.30
C TYR A 253 2.37 5.38 -11.26
N TRP A 254 1.70 5.08 -10.15
CA TRP A 254 0.90 3.87 -10.05
C TRP A 254 -0.23 3.94 -11.08
N PRO A 255 -0.38 2.92 -11.95
CA PRO A 255 -1.35 2.96 -13.04
C PRO A 255 -2.77 2.66 -12.56
N ASP A 256 -3.76 3.12 -13.30
CA ASP A 256 -5.12 2.64 -13.11
C ASP A 256 -5.21 1.13 -13.42
N PRO A 257 -6.14 0.39 -12.78
CA PRO A 257 -6.31 -1.03 -13.05
C PRO A 257 -6.82 -1.26 -14.47
N GLY A 258 -6.13 -2.13 -15.20
CA GLY A 258 -6.59 -2.68 -16.46
C GLY A 258 -7.64 -3.79 -16.27
N ALA A 259 -8.07 -4.40 -17.37
CA ALA A 259 -9.08 -5.45 -17.32
C ALA A 259 -8.64 -6.69 -16.52
N ASP A 260 -7.36 -7.04 -16.58
CA ASP A 260 -6.82 -8.18 -15.85
C ASP A 260 -6.74 -7.92 -14.35
N GLU A 261 -6.27 -6.73 -13.95
CA GLU A 261 -6.25 -6.31 -12.56
C GLU A 261 -7.65 -6.22 -11.96
N LEU A 262 -8.62 -5.67 -12.70
CA LEU A 262 -10.03 -5.63 -12.28
C LEU A 262 -10.61 -7.04 -12.09
N ARG A 263 -10.25 -7.95 -12.99
CA ARG A 263 -10.66 -9.36 -12.89
C ARG A 263 -10.09 -10.03 -11.65
N ASP A 264 -8.81 -9.80 -11.35
CA ASP A 264 -8.15 -10.36 -10.18
C ASP A 264 -8.69 -9.76 -8.87
N LEU A 265 -8.95 -8.45 -8.83
CA LEU A 265 -9.61 -7.80 -7.70
C LEU A 265 -11.04 -8.34 -7.48
N ALA A 266 -11.78 -8.58 -8.56
CA ALA A 266 -13.12 -9.16 -8.47
C ALA A 266 -13.09 -10.61 -7.97
N ARG A 267 -12.14 -11.43 -8.45
CA ARG A 267 -11.97 -12.83 -7.99
C ARG A 267 -11.57 -12.95 -6.52
N ALA A 268 -10.91 -11.94 -5.99
CA ALA A 268 -10.55 -11.90 -4.57
C ALA A 268 -11.76 -11.69 -3.64
N GLN A 269 -12.89 -11.17 -4.17
CA GLN A 269 -14.07 -10.80 -3.36
C GLN A 269 -15.36 -11.52 -3.79
N LEU A 270 -15.41 -12.08 -4.99
CA LEU A 270 -16.57 -12.74 -5.56
C LEU A 270 -16.24 -14.16 -6.00
N ASP A 271 -17.25 -15.02 -6.08
CA ASP A 271 -17.09 -16.34 -6.68
C ASP A 271 -16.58 -16.27 -8.11
N ALA A 272 -15.58 -17.09 -8.45
CA ALA A 272 -14.93 -17.08 -9.76
C ALA A 272 -15.91 -17.23 -10.94
N THR A 273 -17.01 -17.95 -10.75
CA THR A 273 -18.09 -18.15 -11.75
C THR A 273 -18.86 -16.88 -12.08
N ARG A 274 -18.77 -15.86 -11.25
CA ARG A 274 -19.44 -14.57 -11.39
C ARG A 274 -18.57 -13.50 -12.02
N VAL A 275 -17.28 -13.77 -12.21
CA VAL A 275 -16.30 -12.81 -12.72
C VAL A 275 -16.10 -13.04 -14.22
N ASP A 276 -16.92 -12.39 -15.02
CA ASP A 276 -16.89 -12.41 -16.47
C ASP A 276 -16.41 -11.06 -17.06
N ALA A 277 -16.32 -11.00 -18.37
CA ALA A 277 -15.91 -9.79 -19.08
C ALA A 277 -16.92 -8.64 -18.92
N ALA A 278 -18.22 -8.95 -18.76
CA ALA A 278 -19.26 -7.94 -18.58
C ALA A 278 -19.12 -7.25 -17.21
N LEU A 279 -18.86 -8.00 -16.15
CA LEU A 279 -18.58 -7.46 -14.82
C LEU A 279 -17.34 -6.56 -14.84
N VAL A 280 -16.25 -7.01 -15.50
CA VAL A 280 -15.01 -6.21 -15.60
C VAL A 280 -15.27 -4.88 -16.33
N ALA A 281 -15.98 -4.91 -17.46
CA ALA A 281 -16.35 -3.70 -18.20
C ALA A 281 -17.26 -2.78 -17.37
N ARG A 282 -18.19 -3.34 -16.60
CA ARG A 282 -19.07 -2.64 -15.68
C ARG A 282 -18.29 -1.91 -14.60
N LEU A 283 -17.34 -2.58 -13.94
CA LEU A 283 -16.47 -1.97 -12.92
C LEU A 283 -15.60 -0.86 -13.52
N ALA A 284 -15.00 -1.10 -14.69
CA ALA A 284 -14.21 -0.08 -15.38
C ALA A 284 -15.01 1.19 -15.66
N SER A 285 -16.24 1.03 -16.16
CA SER A 285 -17.13 2.14 -16.50
C SER A 285 -17.63 2.91 -15.27
N LEU A 286 -18.12 2.20 -14.25
CA LEU A 286 -18.76 2.82 -13.09
C LEU A 286 -17.75 3.41 -12.10
N CYS A 287 -16.57 2.79 -11.96
CA CYS A 287 -15.57 3.20 -10.97
C CYS A 287 -14.43 4.04 -11.55
N GLY A 288 -14.25 4.07 -12.88
CA GLY A 288 -13.19 4.87 -13.55
C GLY A 288 -11.78 4.57 -13.08
N GLY A 289 -11.52 3.35 -12.60
CA GLY A 289 -10.23 2.94 -12.03
C GLY A 289 -9.99 3.43 -10.59
N HIS A 290 -10.97 4.04 -9.91
CA HIS A 290 -10.81 4.51 -8.53
C HIS A 290 -10.85 3.34 -7.54
N PRO A 291 -9.76 3.05 -6.77
CA PRO A 291 -9.64 1.83 -5.97
C PRO A 291 -10.73 1.68 -4.90
N ALA A 292 -11.08 2.77 -4.20
CA ALA A 292 -12.10 2.72 -3.17
C ALA A 292 -13.49 2.47 -3.75
N LEU A 293 -13.80 3.00 -4.95
CA LEU A 293 -15.06 2.74 -5.64
C LEU A 293 -15.14 1.30 -6.16
N ILE A 294 -14.03 0.73 -6.64
CA ILE A 294 -13.95 -0.67 -7.06
C ILE A 294 -14.27 -1.58 -5.87
N ASP A 295 -13.62 -1.36 -4.73
CA ASP A 295 -13.85 -2.13 -3.51
C ASP A 295 -15.30 -1.98 -3.00
N GLU A 296 -15.87 -0.78 -3.05
CA GLU A 296 -17.26 -0.52 -2.68
C GLU A 296 -18.26 -1.18 -3.64
N ALA A 297 -17.99 -1.12 -4.95
CA ALA A 297 -18.79 -1.79 -5.97
C ALA A 297 -18.78 -3.30 -5.78
N LEU A 298 -17.61 -3.90 -5.58
CA LEU A 298 -17.47 -5.34 -5.34
C LEU A 298 -18.22 -5.80 -4.10
N ARG A 299 -18.12 -5.05 -3.00
CA ARG A 299 -18.91 -5.33 -1.78
C ARG A 299 -20.41 -5.21 -2.00
N ALA A 300 -20.85 -4.21 -2.78
CA ALA A 300 -22.28 -4.05 -3.10
C ALA A 300 -22.80 -5.22 -3.94
N ILE A 301 -22.03 -5.64 -4.96
CA ILE A 301 -22.36 -6.78 -5.84
C ILE A 301 -22.28 -8.12 -5.08
N ALA A 302 -21.39 -8.25 -4.10
CA ALA A 302 -21.33 -9.41 -3.22
C ALA A 302 -22.61 -9.55 -2.37
N ALA A 303 -23.07 -8.41 -1.82
CA ALA A 303 -24.26 -8.35 -0.97
C ALA A 303 -25.55 -8.50 -1.75
N ASP A 304 -25.64 -7.89 -2.95
CA ASP A 304 -26.78 -7.98 -3.86
C ASP A 304 -26.30 -8.28 -5.28
N PRO A 305 -26.28 -9.57 -5.70
CA PRO A 305 -25.89 -9.95 -7.03
C PRO A 305 -26.75 -9.39 -8.17
N ALA A 306 -27.97 -9.00 -7.87
CA ALA A 306 -28.93 -8.48 -8.85
C ALA A 306 -28.91 -6.93 -8.90
N ILE A 307 -28.05 -6.26 -8.15
CA ILE A 307 -27.98 -4.77 -8.12
C ILE A 307 -27.77 -4.22 -9.53
N GLY A 308 -28.70 -3.38 -10.00
CA GLY A 308 -28.63 -2.74 -11.31
C GLY A 308 -27.61 -1.59 -11.35
N ASP A 309 -27.20 -1.20 -12.56
CA ASP A 309 -26.20 -0.14 -12.77
C ASP A 309 -26.59 1.20 -12.17
N GLY A 310 -27.89 1.57 -12.27
CA GLY A 310 -28.40 2.81 -11.68
C GLY A 310 -28.24 2.85 -10.17
N ALA A 311 -28.71 1.80 -9.47
CA ALA A 311 -28.60 1.69 -8.02
C ALA A 311 -27.14 1.64 -7.56
N LEU A 312 -26.28 0.95 -8.30
CA LEU A 312 -24.84 0.91 -8.00
C LEU A 312 -24.18 2.28 -8.22
N ALA A 313 -24.49 2.97 -9.32
CA ALA A 313 -23.99 4.32 -9.60
C ALA A 313 -24.45 5.34 -8.54
N ASP A 314 -25.69 5.25 -8.07
CA ASP A 314 -26.20 6.11 -7.00
C ASP A 314 -25.46 5.88 -5.69
N ARG A 315 -25.24 4.62 -5.35
CA ARG A 315 -24.46 4.24 -4.17
C ARG A 315 -23.02 4.74 -4.24
N LEU A 316 -22.34 4.59 -5.38
CA LEU A 316 -20.98 5.07 -5.56
C LEU A 316 -20.88 6.59 -5.50
N ALA A 317 -21.86 7.33 -6.06
CA ALA A 317 -21.92 8.78 -5.98
C ALA A 317 -22.13 9.29 -4.54
N ALA A 318 -22.75 8.50 -3.68
CA ALA A 318 -22.94 8.80 -2.26
C ALA A 318 -21.75 8.35 -1.38
N SER A 319 -20.65 7.86 -1.98
CA SER A 319 -19.49 7.37 -1.24
C SER A 319 -18.84 8.49 -0.42
N ALA A 320 -18.66 8.26 0.88
CA ALA A 320 -17.99 9.21 1.77
C ALA A 320 -16.56 9.54 1.29
N ARG A 321 -15.88 8.58 0.62
CA ARG A 321 -14.53 8.77 0.09
C ARG A 321 -14.45 9.86 -0.97
N LEU A 322 -15.48 9.97 -1.80
CA LEU A 322 -15.57 11.05 -2.79
C LEU A 322 -15.85 12.39 -2.11
N TRP A 323 -16.78 12.41 -1.17
CA TRP A 323 -17.14 13.63 -0.44
C TRP A 323 -15.95 14.18 0.35
N GLU A 324 -15.23 13.34 1.07
CA GLU A 324 -13.98 13.69 1.78
C GLU A 324 -12.95 14.36 0.85
N GLY A 325 -12.90 13.96 -0.42
CA GLY A 325 -12.02 14.56 -1.42
C GLY A 325 -12.46 15.95 -1.89
N PHE A 326 -13.77 16.22 -1.93
CA PHE A 326 -14.31 17.51 -2.37
C PHE A 326 -14.44 18.54 -1.26
N VAL A 327 -14.79 18.13 -0.04
CA VAL A 327 -15.06 19.05 1.09
C VAL A 327 -13.95 20.09 1.29
N PRO A 328 -12.66 19.75 1.31
CA PRO A 328 -11.60 20.74 1.51
C PRO A 328 -11.42 21.73 0.34
N LEU A 329 -12.12 21.52 -0.77
CA LEU A 329 -11.99 22.32 -2.00
C LEU A 329 -13.11 23.35 -2.15
N VAL A 330 -14.17 23.24 -1.34
CA VAL A 330 -15.36 24.09 -1.44
C VAL A 330 -15.44 25.17 -0.36
N ASP A 331 -14.45 25.25 0.52
CA ASP A 331 -14.37 26.29 1.57
C ASP A 331 -14.03 27.68 1.02
N ASP A 332 -13.46 27.74 -0.21
CA ASP A 332 -13.06 28.95 -0.89
C ASP A 332 -14.01 29.21 -2.07
N ASP A 333 -14.66 30.38 -2.10
CA ASP A 333 -15.66 30.72 -3.11
C ASP A 333 -15.08 30.73 -4.54
N GLU A 334 -13.82 31.15 -4.73
CA GLU A 334 -13.16 31.11 -6.03
C GLU A 334 -12.94 29.66 -6.48
N ALA A 335 -12.44 28.82 -5.58
CA ALA A 335 -12.24 27.39 -5.87
C ALA A 335 -13.58 26.71 -6.15
N ARG A 336 -14.62 27.04 -5.39
CA ARG A 336 -15.98 26.53 -5.61
C ARG A 336 -16.51 26.85 -7.01
N GLY A 337 -16.38 28.10 -7.45
CA GLY A 337 -16.80 28.54 -8.79
C GLY A 337 -16.05 27.78 -9.89
N ARG A 338 -14.74 27.66 -9.79
CA ARG A 338 -13.92 26.90 -10.75
C ARG A 338 -14.27 25.42 -10.81
N ILE A 339 -14.53 24.79 -9.67
CA ILE A 339 -14.91 23.37 -9.60
C ILE A 339 -16.31 23.19 -10.23
N ALA A 340 -17.25 24.12 -9.99
CA ALA A 340 -18.56 24.09 -10.61
C ALA A 340 -18.46 24.15 -12.15
N ASP A 341 -17.61 25.02 -12.68
CA ASP A 341 -17.32 25.11 -14.11
C ASP A 341 -16.77 23.80 -14.66
N TRP A 342 -15.79 23.20 -13.98
CA TRP A 342 -15.24 21.91 -14.40
C TRP A 342 -16.24 20.76 -14.31
N LEU A 343 -17.14 20.75 -13.31
CA LEU A 343 -18.18 19.74 -13.18
C LEU A 343 -19.26 19.85 -14.26
N SER A 344 -19.39 21.00 -14.93
CA SER A 344 -20.28 21.16 -16.08
C SER A 344 -19.81 20.38 -17.32
N GLY A 345 -18.50 20.03 -17.39
CA GLY A 345 -17.87 19.28 -18.47
C GLY A 345 -17.25 17.96 -17.99
N ALA A 346 -16.85 17.12 -18.94
CA ALA A 346 -16.13 15.88 -18.65
C ALA A 346 -14.61 16.10 -18.51
N ARG A 347 -14.06 17.11 -19.20
CA ARG A 347 -12.63 17.39 -19.31
C ARG A 347 -12.27 18.68 -18.61
N LEU A 348 -11.14 18.64 -17.90
CA LEU A 348 -10.62 19.77 -17.15
C LEU A 348 -9.47 20.50 -17.85
N GLY A 349 -9.07 20.05 -19.04
CA GLY A 349 -7.97 20.59 -19.81
C GLY A 349 -6.72 19.74 -19.81
N ARG A 350 -5.58 20.32 -20.20
CA ARG A 350 -4.31 19.58 -20.32
C ARG A 350 -3.81 19.10 -18.97
N ALA A 351 -3.27 17.88 -18.93
CA ALA A 351 -2.79 17.28 -17.70
C ALA A 351 -1.55 17.98 -17.10
N GLN A 352 -0.67 18.55 -17.91
CA GLN A 352 0.57 19.18 -17.44
C GLN A 352 0.37 20.32 -16.43
N PRO A 353 -0.62 21.22 -16.56
CA PRO A 353 -0.84 22.28 -15.58
C PRO A 353 -1.26 21.82 -14.18
N TYR A 354 -1.63 20.55 -13.97
CA TYR A 354 -2.11 20.13 -12.65
C TYR A 354 -1.05 20.27 -11.55
N LEU A 355 0.24 20.20 -11.89
CA LEU A 355 1.32 20.42 -10.93
C LEU A 355 1.46 21.90 -10.52
N LEU A 356 1.05 22.82 -11.36
CA LEU A 356 1.12 24.27 -11.13
C LEU A 356 -0.19 24.82 -10.56
N ASP A 357 -1.31 24.34 -11.05
CA ASP A 357 -2.63 24.74 -10.56
C ASP A 357 -2.98 24.03 -9.26
N ARG A 358 -3.20 24.81 -8.19
CA ARG A 358 -3.43 24.29 -6.84
C ARG A 358 -4.69 23.42 -6.76
N GLN A 359 -5.79 23.82 -7.40
CA GLN A 359 -7.05 23.08 -7.32
C GLN A 359 -6.98 21.81 -8.16
N LEU A 360 -6.46 21.87 -9.40
CA LEU A 360 -6.27 20.68 -10.22
C LEU A 360 -5.33 19.67 -9.56
N ARG A 361 -4.26 20.14 -8.91
CA ARG A 361 -3.34 19.29 -8.15
C ARG A 361 -4.05 18.59 -7.00
N ARG A 362 -4.87 19.30 -6.22
CA ARG A 362 -5.66 18.70 -5.13
C ARG A 362 -6.66 17.67 -5.65
N LEU A 363 -7.41 17.98 -6.72
CA LEU A 363 -8.32 17.04 -7.36
C LEU A 363 -7.57 15.78 -7.83
N PHE A 364 -6.38 15.96 -8.42
CA PHE A 364 -5.55 14.85 -8.87
C PHE A 364 -5.10 13.97 -7.69
N TRP A 365 -4.51 14.54 -6.65
CA TRP A 365 -4.03 13.76 -5.51
C TRP A 365 -5.15 13.16 -4.66
N ALA A 366 -6.32 13.80 -4.60
CA ALA A 366 -7.53 13.21 -4.02
C ALA A 366 -8.11 12.05 -4.86
N ASN A 367 -7.51 11.75 -6.00
CA ASN A 367 -7.92 10.68 -6.90
C ASN A 367 -9.30 10.90 -7.56
N LEU A 368 -9.72 12.15 -7.67
CA LEU A 368 -11.00 12.52 -8.30
C LEU A 368 -10.90 12.67 -9.81
N VAL A 369 -9.68 12.97 -10.31
CA VAL A 369 -9.39 13.09 -11.73
C VAL A 369 -8.28 12.14 -12.14
N ALA A 370 -8.29 11.75 -13.40
CA ALA A 370 -7.28 10.89 -14.02
C ALA A 370 -6.68 11.56 -15.26
N VAL A 371 -5.45 11.17 -15.58
CA VAL A 371 -4.80 11.54 -16.83
C VAL A 371 -5.25 10.56 -17.92
N ARG A 372 -5.77 11.09 -19.01
CA ARG A 372 -6.22 10.31 -20.17
C ARG A 372 -5.55 10.82 -21.45
N ALA A 373 -5.42 9.94 -22.43
CA ALA A 373 -4.97 10.34 -23.76
C ALA A 373 -6.08 11.15 -24.45
N GLY A 374 -5.77 12.39 -24.78
CA GLY A 374 -6.67 13.28 -25.52
C GLY A 374 -6.15 13.60 -26.91
N VAL A 375 -6.92 14.37 -27.70
CA VAL A 375 -6.58 14.74 -29.09
C VAL A 375 -5.29 15.57 -29.15
N HIS A 376 -5.02 16.37 -28.13
CA HIS A 376 -3.88 17.29 -28.09
C HIS A 376 -2.80 16.89 -27.06
N GLY A 377 -2.75 15.60 -26.68
CA GLY A 377 -1.84 15.06 -25.66
C GLY A 377 -2.59 14.50 -24.45
N GLN A 378 -1.94 14.55 -23.30
CA GLN A 378 -2.57 14.10 -22.04
C GLN A 378 -3.51 15.17 -21.51
N GLU A 379 -4.73 14.76 -21.14
CA GLU A 379 -5.78 15.60 -20.58
C GLU A 379 -6.22 15.07 -19.20
N LEU A 380 -6.70 15.97 -18.34
CA LEU A 380 -7.36 15.63 -17.10
C LEU A 380 -8.85 15.44 -17.34
N GLU A 381 -9.37 14.32 -16.85
CA GLU A 381 -10.80 14.00 -16.91
C GLU A 381 -11.27 13.56 -15.51
N TRP A 382 -12.56 13.80 -15.22
CA TRP A 382 -13.20 13.17 -14.05
C TRP A 382 -13.10 11.66 -14.20
N ARG A 383 -12.76 10.96 -13.13
CA ARG A 383 -12.54 9.51 -13.20
C ARG A 383 -13.75 8.74 -13.69
N CYS A 384 -14.95 9.14 -13.22
CA CYS A 384 -16.21 8.55 -13.65
C CYS A 384 -17.38 9.47 -13.29
N GLU A 385 -18.56 9.13 -13.76
CA GLU A 385 -19.78 9.91 -13.49
C GLU A 385 -20.15 9.94 -11.99
N ALA A 386 -19.84 8.89 -11.23
CA ALA A 386 -20.07 8.89 -9.78
C ALA A 386 -19.28 10.00 -9.07
N VAL A 387 -18.02 10.24 -9.48
CA VAL A 387 -17.19 11.35 -8.97
C VAL A 387 -17.82 12.69 -9.31
N ARG A 388 -18.25 12.89 -10.55
CA ARG A 388 -18.87 14.14 -10.99
C ARG A 388 -20.17 14.43 -10.24
N ARG A 389 -21.02 13.42 -10.05
CA ARG A 389 -22.27 13.52 -9.29
C ARG A 389 -22.03 13.83 -7.80
N ALA A 390 -21.00 13.19 -7.20
CA ALA A 390 -20.59 13.50 -5.83
C ALA A 390 -20.16 14.97 -5.68
N GLY A 391 -19.35 15.48 -6.62
CA GLY A 391 -18.93 16.88 -6.63
C GLY A 391 -20.11 17.84 -6.73
N LEU A 392 -21.07 17.59 -7.63
CA LEU A 392 -22.29 18.39 -7.75
C LEU A 392 -23.12 18.38 -6.48
N ALA A 393 -23.24 17.22 -5.80
CA ALA A 393 -23.98 17.10 -4.55
C ALA A 393 -23.30 17.88 -3.41
N VAL A 394 -21.98 17.85 -3.31
CA VAL A 394 -21.21 18.63 -2.32
C VAL A 394 -21.41 20.13 -2.56
N LEU A 395 -21.33 20.59 -3.80
CA LEU A 395 -21.55 22.01 -4.13
C LEU A 395 -22.99 22.49 -3.83
N ALA A 396 -23.98 21.60 -3.98
CA ALA A 396 -25.39 21.92 -3.68
C ALA A 396 -25.69 21.96 -2.16
N GLY A 397 -24.88 21.30 -1.34
CA GLY A 397 -25.02 21.25 0.11
C GLY A 397 -24.11 22.23 0.87
N ALA A 398 -23.20 22.88 0.16
CA ALA A 398 -22.30 23.91 0.68
C ALA A 398 -22.82 25.31 0.33
#